data_d4d527ca6a3a668c78bfb68d0d4441e8
#
_entry.id   d4d527ca6a3a668c78bfb68d0d4441e8
#
_cell.length_a   1.000
_cell.length_b   1.000
_cell.length_c   1.000
_cell.angle_alpha   90.00
_cell.angle_beta   90.00
_cell.angle_gamma   90.00
#
_symmetry.space_group_name_H-M   'P 1'
#
loop_
_entity.id
_entity.type
_entity.pdbx_description
1 polymer ?
#
loop_
_entity_poly.entity_id
_entity_poly.type
_entity_poly.pdbx_seq_one_letter_code
_entity_poly.pdbx_strand_id
1 'polypeptide(L)'
;SGTKETTEKDSTTSADTAENKNQIIEIADEKAFEEFLQNCQYDSWSVGKTVKLTHNIDLSKVDFNGVAYFSGDFEGGGHTISNVKLQVKGSDHGFFRYLGKSAVVNDLKISGKITSEGSCKNIGGIAGVNYGTIGNCSFEGTVNGKTAVGAIAGINKPTGKIVNCRSNATVTATNQTGGIVGNNEGLVSECTSECSINTDELKTTMDIGGVDIGTLNLTGRVIDRNDMGGIVGVSTGIVSECINQGKIGFAHTGYNVGGIAGRQSGKVIDCHNEGEIYGRKDVGGIVGQAEPYIESEYLDDKVNQVQDSVSSINTTLSNIASTMSDTSTAAKTYVDNLSEQYHNSSKTLSESLGSLSDSIGESNPEAQQYMN
;
A
#
# COMPACT_ATOMS: atom_id res chain seq x y z
N SER A 1 -38.97 26.98 -51.99
CA SER A 1 -38.52 25.78 -51.25
C SER A 1 -37.05 25.94 -50.90
N GLY A 2 -36.83 26.27 -49.65
CA GLY A 2 -35.47 26.42 -49.10
C GLY A 2 -35.40 25.58 -47.84
N THR A 3 -34.60 24.57 -47.86
CA THR A 3 -34.21 23.74 -46.73
C THR A 3 -33.17 24.47 -45.90
N LYS A 4 -33.48 24.67 -44.62
CA LYS A 4 -32.55 25.12 -43.60
C LYS A 4 -31.84 23.91 -43.04
N GLU A 5 -30.51 23.81 -43.18
CA GLU A 5 -29.64 22.96 -42.39
C GLU A 5 -29.43 23.57 -41.01
N THR A 6 -29.80 22.82 -39.97
CA THR A 6 -29.45 23.09 -38.59
C THR A 6 -28.16 22.35 -38.25
N THR A 7 -27.10 23.14 -38.05
CA THR A 7 -25.86 22.64 -37.45
C THR A 7 -26.03 22.62 -35.93
N GLU A 8 -26.15 21.42 -35.38
CA GLU A 8 -25.95 21.16 -33.93
C GLU A 8 -24.45 21.25 -33.65
N LYS A 9 -24.09 22.20 -32.79
CA LYS A 9 -22.76 22.27 -32.18
C LYS A 9 -22.74 21.33 -30.99
N ASP A 10 -21.96 20.29 -31.12
CA ASP A 10 -21.57 19.42 -29.99
C ASP A 10 -20.57 20.18 -29.12
N SER A 11 -21.01 20.66 -27.94
CA SER A 11 -20.20 21.38 -26.96
C SER A 11 -20.42 20.85 -25.55
N THR A 12 -20.32 19.53 -25.35
CA THR A 12 -20.61 18.89 -24.05
C THR A 12 -19.52 17.97 -23.50
N THR A 13 -18.24 18.18 -23.82
CA THR A 13 -17.19 17.29 -23.27
C THR A 13 -16.15 17.97 -22.37
N SER A 14 -16.17 19.30 -22.23
CA SER A 14 -15.18 19.98 -21.37
C SER A 14 -15.74 20.56 -20.07
N ALA A 15 -17.07 20.66 -19.93
CA ALA A 15 -17.72 21.17 -18.72
C ALA A 15 -17.87 20.09 -17.63
N ASP A 16 -18.17 18.84 -18.02
CA ASP A 16 -18.38 17.74 -17.06
C ASP A 16 -17.12 17.34 -16.27
N THR A 17 -15.93 17.60 -16.82
CA THR A 17 -14.66 17.31 -16.11
C THR A 17 -14.27 18.38 -15.10
N ALA A 18 -14.76 19.61 -15.21
CA ALA A 18 -14.45 20.71 -14.29
C ALA A 18 -15.43 20.77 -13.10
N GLU A 19 -16.70 20.44 -13.31
CA GLU A 19 -17.71 20.40 -12.22
C GLU A 19 -17.51 19.23 -11.25
N ASN A 20 -16.80 18.19 -11.64
CA ASN A 20 -16.56 17.01 -10.82
C ASN A 20 -15.37 17.17 -9.84
N LYS A 21 -14.56 18.23 -9.98
CA LYS A 21 -13.48 18.57 -9.05
C LYS A 21 -14.04 19.47 -7.96
N ASN A 22 -13.85 19.08 -6.68
CA ASN A 22 -14.31 19.72 -5.44
C ASN A 22 -15.75 19.42 -5.01
N GLN A 23 -16.36 18.36 -5.50
CA GLN A 23 -17.64 17.94 -4.95
C GLN A 23 -17.44 17.36 -3.53
N ILE A 24 -18.22 17.87 -2.56
CA ILE A 24 -18.26 17.34 -1.19
C ILE A 24 -19.43 16.34 -1.10
N ILE A 25 -19.12 15.14 -0.64
CA ILE A 25 -20.09 14.06 -0.38
C ILE A 25 -20.15 13.84 1.12
N GLU A 26 -21.27 14.13 1.73
CA GLU A 26 -21.45 13.90 3.17
C GLU A 26 -22.03 12.51 3.43
N ILE A 27 -21.45 11.83 4.43
CA ILE A 27 -21.93 10.54 4.94
C ILE A 27 -22.40 10.76 6.38
N ALA A 28 -23.70 10.81 6.55
CA ALA A 28 -24.34 11.04 7.84
C ALA A 28 -24.94 9.78 8.47
N ASP A 29 -25.14 8.74 7.68
CA ASP A 29 -25.78 7.49 8.10
C ASP A 29 -25.31 6.31 7.22
N GLU A 30 -25.76 5.11 7.59
CA GLU A 30 -25.42 3.86 6.91
C GLU A 30 -25.93 3.84 5.46
N LYS A 31 -27.06 4.49 5.17
CA LYS A 31 -27.60 4.56 3.81
C LYS A 31 -26.70 5.41 2.91
N ALA A 32 -26.26 6.56 3.37
CA ALA A 32 -25.31 7.41 2.64
C ALA A 32 -23.97 6.68 2.45
N PHE A 33 -23.58 5.86 3.43
CA PHE A 33 -22.37 5.02 3.30
C PHE A 33 -22.56 3.93 2.24
N GLU A 34 -23.72 3.28 2.16
CA GLU A 34 -24.00 2.29 1.10
C GLU A 34 -24.01 2.95 -0.30
N GLU A 35 -24.54 4.16 -0.43
CA GLU A 35 -24.47 4.94 -1.68
C GLU A 35 -23.01 5.26 -2.05
N PHE A 36 -22.20 5.63 -1.08
CA PHE A 36 -20.75 5.81 -1.26
C PHE A 36 -20.08 4.53 -1.77
N LEU A 37 -20.38 3.36 -1.18
CA LEU A 37 -19.84 2.07 -1.62
C LEU A 37 -20.23 1.74 -3.07
N GLN A 38 -21.47 1.99 -3.46
CA GLN A 38 -21.95 1.77 -4.83
C GLN A 38 -21.17 2.66 -5.82
N ASN A 39 -20.96 3.90 -5.47
CA ASN A 39 -20.23 4.84 -6.31
C ASN A 39 -18.75 4.45 -6.45
N CYS A 40 -18.10 3.96 -5.38
CA CYS A 40 -16.73 3.48 -5.40
C CYS A 40 -16.51 2.19 -6.18
N GLN A 41 -17.53 1.58 -6.76
CA GLN A 41 -17.36 0.51 -7.76
C GLN A 41 -16.72 1.02 -9.06
N TYR A 42 -16.77 2.32 -9.30
CA TYR A 42 -16.08 2.97 -10.42
C TYR A 42 -14.80 3.64 -9.91
N ASP A 43 -13.64 3.17 -10.35
CA ASP A 43 -12.33 3.62 -9.89
C ASP A 43 -12.11 5.14 -10.07
N SER A 44 -12.71 5.73 -11.09
CA SER A 44 -12.60 7.17 -11.36
C SER A 44 -13.52 8.05 -10.51
N TRP A 45 -14.52 7.47 -9.84
CA TRP A 45 -15.54 8.26 -9.17
C TRP A 45 -15.00 9.17 -8.07
N SER A 46 -14.09 8.67 -7.24
CA SER A 46 -13.56 9.40 -6.09
C SER A 46 -12.52 10.48 -6.44
N VAL A 47 -12.02 10.46 -7.68
CA VAL A 47 -10.95 11.39 -8.08
C VAL A 47 -11.41 12.85 -7.96
N GLY A 48 -10.67 13.64 -7.18
CA GLY A 48 -10.93 15.06 -6.95
C GLY A 48 -12.17 15.36 -6.10
N LYS A 49 -12.78 14.35 -5.46
CA LYS A 49 -13.90 14.53 -4.53
C LYS A 49 -13.43 14.51 -3.08
N THR A 50 -14.16 15.21 -2.24
CA THR A 50 -14.05 15.12 -0.78
C THR A 50 -15.24 14.34 -0.24
N VAL A 51 -14.97 13.23 0.44
CA VAL A 51 -15.96 12.46 1.20
C VAL A 51 -15.80 12.81 2.67
N LYS A 52 -16.87 13.20 3.33
CA LYS A 52 -16.84 13.68 4.71
C LYS A 52 -17.81 12.91 5.59
N LEU A 53 -17.30 12.29 6.66
CA LEU A 53 -18.16 11.77 7.72
C LEU A 53 -18.67 12.92 8.59
N THR A 54 -19.96 12.93 8.84
CA THR A 54 -20.60 13.89 9.75
C THR A 54 -21.11 13.23 11.03
N HIS A 55 -21.18 11.89 11.05
CA HIS A 55 -21.60 11.06 12.16
C HIS A 55 -20.82 9.75 12.23
N ASN A 56 -20.88 9.07 13.36
CA ASN A 56 -20.39 7.69 13.44
C ASN A 56 -21.27 6.77 12.59
N ILE A 57 -20.65 5.76 11.98
CA ILE A 57 -21.30 4.79 11.11
C ILE A 57 -21.14 3.38 11.70
N ASP A 58 -22.22 2.65 11.82
CA ASP A 58 -22.25 1.27 12.30
C ASP A 58 -22.48 0.29 11.15
N LEU A 59 -21.48 -0.47 10.75
CA LEU A 59 -21.55 -1.43 9.66
C LEU A 59 -22.13 -2.80 10.03
N SER A 60 -22.68 -2.97 11.26
CA SER A 60 -23.21 -4.27 11.71
C SER A 60 -24.32 -4.84 10.82
N LYS A 61 -25.02 -4.00 10.07
CA LYS A 61 -26.12 -4.36 9.16
C LYS A 61 -25.83 -4.04 7.69
N VAL A 62 -24.64 -3.56 7.39
CA VAL A 62 -24.22 -3.21 6.03
C VAL A 62 -23.43 -4.37 5.43
N ASP A 63 -23.76 -4.77 4.20
CA ASP A 63 -22.94 -5.73 3.45
C ASP A 63 -21.68 -5.03 2.93
N PHE A 64 -20.60 -5.17 3.70
CA PHE A 64 -19.36 -4.48 3.44
C PHE A 64 -18.26 -5.45 3.01
N ASN A 65 -17.75 -5.28 1.81
CA ASN A 65 -16.70 -6.09 1.21
C ASN A 65 -15.40 -5.31 0.92
N GLY A 66 -15.24 -4.13 1.52
CA GLY A 66 -14.15 -3.20 1.30
C GLY A 66 -14.44 -2.19 0.20
N VAL A 67 -13.78 -1.03 0.26
CA VAL A 67 -13.79 -0.03 -0.81
C VAL A 67 -12.71 -0.44 -1.82
N ALA A 68 -13.09 -0.77 -3.07
CA ALA A 68 -12.17 -1.35 -4.05
C ALA A 68 -11.01 -0.42 -4.39
N TYR A 69 -11.30 0.85 -4.70
CA TYR A 69 -10.30 1.88 -5.01
C TYR A 69 -10.79 3.25 -4.54
N PHE A 70 -9.91 4.03 -3.94
CA PHE A 70 -10.22 5.40 -3.54
C PHE A 70 -9.02 6.32 -3.84
N SER A 71 -9.29 7.47 -4.43
CA SER A 71 -8.26 8.44 -4.84
C SER A 71 -8.68 9.90 -4.62
N GLY A 72 -9.66 10.12 -3.73
CA GLY A 72 -10.11 11.43 -3.27
C GLY A 72 -9.62 11.77 -1.88
N ASP A 73 -10.23 12.77 -1.27
CA ASP A 73 -10.04 13.14 0.13
C ASP A 73 -11.15 12.52 0.97
N PHE A 74 -10.77 11.74 1.99
CA PHE A 74 -11.72 11.16 2.96
C PHE A 74 -11.49 11.81 4.32
N GLU A 75 -12.39 12.68 4.73
CA GLU A 75 -12.37 13.37 6.01
C GLU A 75 -13.21 12.63 7.03
N GLY A 76 -12.58 11.96 7.97
CA GLY A 76 -13.28 11.24 9.05
C GLY A 76 -13.89 12.15 10.11
N GLY A 77 -13.36 13.37 10.30
CA GLY A 77 -13.87 14.34 11.25
C GLY A 77 -13.87 13.86 12.72
N GLY A 78 -12.97 12.93 13.05
CA GLY A 78 -12.91 12.29 14.37
C GLY A 78 -13.99 11.24 14.59
N HIS A 79 -14.87 10.97 13.62
CA HIS A 79 -15.92 9.95 13.71
C HIS A 79 -15.36 8.54 13.52
N THR A 80 -16.12 7.58 14.01
CA THR A 80 -15.80 6.16 13.98
C THR A 80 -16.68 5.41 12.99
N ILE A 81 -16.07 4.60 12.13
CA ILE A 81 -16.75 3.53 11.42
C ILE A 81 -16.52 2.23 12.18
N SER A 82 -17.55 1.69 12.79
CA SER A 82 -17.51 0.54 13.67
C SER A 82 -18.10 -0.71 13.05
N ASN A 83 -17.83 -1.87 13.68
CA ASN A 83 -18.31 -3.17 13.26
C ASN A 83 -17.89 -3.54 11.82
N VAL A 84 -16.74 -3.07 11.38
CA VAL A 84 -16.13 -3.51 10.13
C VAL A 84 -15.84 -5.01 10.24
N LYS A 85 -16.41 -5.79 9.33
CA LYS A 85 -16.21 -7.23 9.29
C LYS A 85 -15.90 -7.67 7.87
N LEU A 86 -14.63 -7.93 7.61
CA LEU A 86 -14.17 -8.49 6.36
C LEU A 86 -13.65 -9.90 6.59
N GLN A 87 -14.26 -10.87 5.94
CA GLN A 87 -13.78 -12.25 5.87
C GLN A 87 -13.66 -12.63 4.40
N VAL A 88 -12.46 -12.52 3.87
CA VAL A 88 -12.17 -12.57 2.44
C VAL A 88 -11.09 -13.61 2.14
N LYS A 89 -10.83 -13.84 0.87
CA LYS A 89 -9.72 -14.66 0.39
C LYS A 89 -8.83 -13.84 -0.54
N GLY A 90 -7.52 -14.13 -0.49
CA GLY A 90 -6.57 -13.50 -1.39
C GLY A 90 -5.97 -12.20 -0.86
N SER A 91 -5.38 -11.44 -1.75
CA SER A 91 -4.52 -10.30 -1.43
C SER A 91 -5.23 -8.95 -1.55
N ASP A 92 -4.56 -7.91 -1.00
CA ASP A 92 -4.93 -6.51 -1.13
C ASP A 92 -6.30 -6.20 -0.53
N HIS A 93 -6.44 -6.46 0.78
CA HIS A 93 -7.66 -6.21 1.53
C HIS A 93 -7.42 -5.29 2.74
N GLY A 94 -8.40 -4.45 2.98
CA GLY A 94 -8.52 -3.52 4.08
C GLY A 94 -9.86 -2.81 3.98
N PHE A 95 -10.11 -1.84 4.84
CA PHE A 95 -11.29 -0.98 4.66
C PHE A 95 -11.27 -0.39 3.24
N PHE A 96 -10.14 0.20 2.84
CA PHE A 96 -9.82 0.48 1.43
C PHE A 96 -8.89 -0.64 0.92
N ARG A 97 -9.23 -1.25 -0.22
CA ARG A 97 -8.32 -2.20 -0.85
C ARG A 97 -7.10 -1.48 -1.40
N TYR A 98 -7.33 -0.39 -2.15
CA TYR A 98 -6.30 0.46 -2.72
C TYR A 98 -6.59 1.93 -2.46
N LEU A 99 -5.61 2.64 -1.93
CA LEU A 99 -5.56 4.09 -1.90
C LEU A 99 -4.62 4.59 -2.99
N GLY A 100 -5.15 5.38 -3.93
CA GLY A 100 -4.38 5.95 -5.04
C GLY A 100 -3.40 7.04 -4.57
N LYS A 101 -2.49 7.46 -5.46
CA LYS A 101 -1.43 8.45 -5.12
C LYS A 101 -1.98 9.79 -4.61
N SER A 102 -3.12 10.23 -5.11
CA SER A 102 -3.77 11.47 -4.68
C SER A 102 -4.74 11.29 -3.51
N ALA A 103 -4.94 10.06 -3.03
CA ALA A 103 -5.81 9.82 -1.89
C ALA A 103 -5.25 10.44 -0.61
N VAL A 104 -6.13 11.09 0.14
CA VAL A 104 -5.86 11.54 1.51
C VAL A 104 -6.98 11.01 2.40
N VAL A 105 -6.64 10.17 3.37
CA VAL A 105 -7.56 9.71 4.42
C VAL A 105 -7.12 10.35 5.72
N ASN A 106 -7.95 11.17 6.30
CA ASN A 106 -7.59 11.95 7.48
C ASN A 106 -8.65 11.87 8.57
N ASP A 107 -8.17 11.83 9.82
CA ASP A 107 -9.00 11.90 11.03
C ASP A 107 -10.14 10.87 11.07
N LEU A 108 -9.86 9.64 10.63
CA LEU A 108 -10.80 8.53 10.57
C LEU A 108 -10.45 7.48 11.63
N LYS A 109 -11.45 7.05 12.38
CA LYS A 109 -11.35 5.92 13.31
C LYS A 109 -12.09 4.71 12.76
N ILE A 110 -11.43 3.58 12.71
CA ILE A 110 -12.03 2.31 12.26
C ILE A 110 -11.90 1.27 13.36
N SER A 111 -12.97 0.55 13.61
CA SER A 111 -12.94 -0.61 14.50
C SER A 111 -13.59 -1.83 13.87
N GLY A 112 -12.95 -2.99 14.05
CA GLY A 112 -13.51 -4.24 13.53
C GLY A 112 -12.53 -5.37 13.35
N LYS A 113 -12.90 -6.30 12.47
CA LYS A 113 -12.15 -7.51 12.19
C LYS A 113 -11.94 -7.68 10.70
N ILE A 114 -10.68 -7.77 10.29
CA ILE A 114 -10.28 -8.02 8.91
C ILE A 114 -9.47 -9.31 8.88
N THR A 115 -9.99 -10.30 8.17
CA THR A 115 -9.36 -11.62 8.02
C THR A 115 -9.29 -11.98 6.55
N SER A 116 -8.12 -12.33 6.07
CA SER A 116 -7.95 -12.90 4.75
C SER A 116 -7.27 -14.27 4.84
N GLU A 117 -7.80 -15.22 4.10
CA GLU A 117 -7.39 -16.61 4.10
C GLU A 117 -6.63 -16.99 2.82
N GLY A 118 -5.90 -18.11 2.89
CA GLY A 118 -5.11 -18.63 1.78
C GLY A 118 -3.76 -17.95 1.61
N SER A 119 -3.24 -17.92 0.39
CA SER A 119 -1.98 -17.26 0.05
C SER A 119 -2.20 -15.75 -0.12
N CYS A 120 -2.50 -15.05 0.97
CA CYS A 120 -2.83 -13.63 0.96
C CYS A 120 -1.63 -12.75 1.29
N LYS A 121 -1.60 -11.56 0.68
CA LYS A 121 -0.62 -10.50 0.93
C LYS A 121 -1.32 -9.16 1.08
N ASN A 122 -0.66 -8.22 1.74
CA ASN A 122 -1.10 -6.82 1.85
C ASN A 122 -2.48 -6.70 2.51
N ILE A 123 -2.55 -7.06 3.77
CA ILE A 123 -3.77 -6.98 4.56
C ILE A 123 -3.59 -5.89 5.63
N GLY A 124 -4.50 -4.93 5.64
CA GLY A 124 -4.46 -3.83 6.61
C GLY A 124 -5.83 -3.48 7.18
N GLY A 125 -5.84 -2.82 8.32
CA GLY A 125 -7.08 -2.36 8.95
C GLY A 125 -7.74 -1.24 8.14
N ILE A 126 -6.94 -0.27 7.72
CA ILE A 126 -7.41 0.87 6.92
C ILE A 126 -7.17 0.62 5.43
N ALA A 127 -5.97 0.20 5.03
CA ALA A 127 -5.67 -0.01 3.62
C ALA A 127 -4.95 -1.34 3.38
N GLY A 128 -5.32 -2.07 2.32
CA GLY A 128 -4.51 -3.16 1.80
C GLY A 128 -3.22 -2.62 1.20
N VAL A 129 -3.35 -1.72 0.23
CA VAL A 129 -2.24 -1.07 -0.48
C VAL A 129 -2.40 0.45 -0.42
N ASN A 130 -1.42 1.13 0.12
CA ASN A 130 -1.42 2.59 0.23
C ASN A 130 -0.37 3.24 -0.69
N TYR A 131 -0.82 4.04 -1.66
CA TYR A 131 0.02 4.94 -2.45
C TYR A 131 -0.14 6.41 -2.03
N GLY A 132 -1.20 6.73 -1.26
CA GLY A 132 -1.58 8.08 -0.84
C GLY A 132 -1.13 8.41 0.58
N THR A 133 -1.91 9.25 1.24
CA THR A 133 -1.65 9.68 2.62
C THR A 133 -2.73 9.18 3.56
N ILE A 134 -2.34 8.54 4.65
CA ILE A 134 -3.19 8.21 5.79
C ILE A 134 -2.67 9.01 6.98
N GLY A 135 -3.45 9.98 7.44
CA GLY A 135 -3.06 10.89 8.52
C GLY A 135 -4.05 10.92 9.67
N ASN A 136 -3.57 11.05 10.89
CA ASN A 136 -4.41 11.21 12.09
C ASN A 136 -5.49 10.11 12.25
N CYS A 137 -5.26 8.93 11.72
CA CYS A 137 -6.23 7.83 11.71
C CYS A 137 -5.92 6.81 12.80
N SER A 138 -6.94 6.03 13.18
CA SER A 138 -6.75 4.92 14.09
C SER A 138 -7.49 3.66 13.67
N PHE A 139 -6.91 2.51 14.03
CA PHE A 139 -7.55 1.21 13.90
C PHE A 139 -7.53 0.44 15.22
N GLU A 140 -8.69 -0.11 15.58
CA GLU A 140 -8.86 -0.97 16.76
C GLU A 140 -9.52 -2.29 16.35
N GLY A 141 -8.97 -3.44 16.80
CA GLY A 141 -9.61 -4.73 16.56
C GLY A 141 -8.64 -5.85 16.19
N THR A 142 -8.92 -6.53 15.08
CA THR A 142 -8.14 -7.70 14.65
C THR A 142 -7.82 -7.65 13.17
N VAL A 143 -6.57 -7.92 12.81
CA VAL A 143 -6.14 -8.07 11.41
C VAL A 143 -5.37 -9.37 11.27
N ASN A 144 -5.87 -10.29 10.43
CA ASN A 144 -5.24 -11.58 10.16
C ASN A 144 -4.97 -11.74 8.66
N GLY A 145 -3.79 -12.24 8.33
CA GLY A 145 -3.39 -12.56 6.97
C GLY A 145 -2.19 -13.49 6.94
N LYS A 146 -1.45 -13.52 5.82
CA LYS A 146 -0.28 -14.39 5.68
C LYS A 146 1.02 -13.63 5.50
N THR A 147 1.05 -12.62 4.64
CA THR A 147 2.26 -11.84 4.34
C THR A 147 1.92 -10.37 4.20
N ALA A 148 2.76 -9.49 4.71
CA ALA A 148 2.58 -8.04 4.72
C ALA A 148 1.24 -7.65 5.38
N VAL A 149 1.17 -7.81 6.69
CA VAL A 149 -0.03 -7.55 7.49
C VAL A 149 0.27 -6.47 8.52
N GLY A 150 -0.53 -5.42 8.52
CA GLY A 150 -0.43 -4.30 9.47
C GLY A 150 -1.78 -3.83 9.97
N ALA A 151 -1.82 -3.24 11.15
CA ALA A 151 -3.09 -2.73 11.68
C ALA A 151 -3.61 -1.52 10.90
N ILE A 152 -2.74 -0.71 10.30
CA ILE A 152 -3.13 0.42 9.45
C ILE A 152 -3.07 0.02 7.98
N ALA A 153 -1.93 -0.46 7.48
CA ALA A 153 -1.80 -0.85 6.09
C ALA A 153 -1.03 -2.17 5.92
N GLY A 154 -1.40 -2.95 4.90
CA GLY A 154 -0.64 -4.14 4.51
C GLY A 154 0.70 -3.73 3.92
N ILE A 155 0.67 -2.92 2.87
CA ILE A 155 1.86 -2.34 2.25
C ILE A 155 1.70 -0.83 2.05
N ASN A 156 2.74 -0.09 2.40
CA ASN A 156 2.88 1.34 2.14
C ASN A 156 3.90 1.54 1.01
N LYS A 157 3.43 1.97 -0.15
CA LYS A 157 4.22 2.08 -1.37
C LYS A 157 5.15 3.31 -1.33
N PRO A 158 6.12 3.46 -2.24
CA PRO A 158 7.11 4.54 -2.17
C PRO A 158 6.53 5.95 -2.08
N THR A 159 5.39 6.22 -2.69
CA THR A 159 4.69 7.52 -2.57
C THR A 159 3.80 7.62 -1.33
N GLY A 160 3.57 6.49 -0.66
CA GLY A 160 2.67 6.38 0.49
C GLY A 160 3.24 7.05 1.74
N LYS A 161 2.35 7.71 2.47
CA LYS A 161 2.65 8.35 3.76
C LYS A 161 1.63 7.89 4.79
N ILE A 162 2.12 7.47 5.96
CA ILE A 162 1.30 7.14 7.13
C ILE A 162 1.84 7.97 8.28
N VAL A 163 1.06 8.96 8.72
CA VAL A 163 1.54 10.00 9.66
C VAL A 163 0.56 10.17 10.82
N ASN A 164 1.09 10.22 12.04
CA ASN A 164 0.33 10.45 13.26
C ASN A 164 -0.86 9.48 13.42
N CYS A 165 -0.64 8.20 13.09
CA CYS A 165 -1.65 7.15 13.22
C CYS A 165 -1.45 6.33 14.48
N ARG A 166 -2.55 5.78 15.01
CA ARG A 166 -2.55 4.91 16.18
C ARG A 166 -3.17 3.56 15.86
N SER A 167 -2.64 2.52 16.47
CA SER A 167 -3.21 1.18 16.34
C SER A 167 -3.26 0.48 17.70
N ASN A 168 -4.41 -0.16 17.96
CA ASN A 168 -4.59 -1.07 19.09
C ASN A 168 -5.31 -2.31 18.59
N ALA A 169 -4.55 -3.31 18.17
CA ALA A 169 -5.09 -4.48 17.48
C ALA A 169 -4.32 -5.75 17.79
N THR A 170 -4.99 -6.88 17.60
CA THR A 170 -4.32 -8.18 17.46
C THR A 170 -3.97 -8.37 15.99
N VAL A 171 -2.68 -8.43 15.68
CA VAL A 171 -2.19 -8.61 14.30
C VAL A 171 -1.49 -9.96 14.20
N THR A 172 -1.96 -10.79 13.28
CA THR A 172 -1.42 -12.16 13.10
C THR A 172 -1.08 -12.44 11.64
N ALA A 173 0.16 -12.85 11.40
CA ALA A 173 0.60 -13.27 10.06
C ALA A 173 1.80 -14.25 10.16
N THR A 174 2.16 -14.84 9.02
CA THR A 174 3.36 -15.69 8.92
C THR A 174 4.61 -14.83 8.65
N ASN A 175 4.51 -13.82 7.79
CA ASN A 175 5.65 -12.99 7.39
C ASN A 175 5.27 -11.52 7.32
N GLN A 176 6.22 -10.64 7.59
CA GLN A 176 6.10 -9.19 7.44
C GLN A 176 4.90 -8.64 8.22
N THR A 177 4.97 -8.78 9.54
CA THR A 177 3.89 -8.35 10.43
C THR A 177 4.30 -7.09 11.18
N GLY A 178 3.50 -6.05 11.07
CA GLY A 178 3.75 -4.76 11.76
C GLY A 178 2.54 -4.24 12.52
N GLY A 179 2.79 -3.52 13.58
CA GLY A 179 1.72 -2.86 14.33
C GLY A 179 1.07 -1.71 13.57
N ILE A 180 1.79 -1.10 12.64
CA ILE A 180 1.28 -0.07 11.72
C ILE A 180 1.24 -0.63 10.31
N VAL A 181 2.36 -1.11 9.78
CA VAL A 181 2.46 -1.56 8.39
C VAL A 181 3.19 -2.90 8.30
N GLY A 182 2.70 -3.82 7.46
CA GLY A 182 3.39 -5.07 7.17
C GLY A 182 4.69 -4.85 6.38
N ASN A 183 4.62 -4.15 5.26
CA ASN A 183 5.76 -3.79 4.42
C ASN A 183 5.75 -2.29 4.10
N ASN A 184 6.80 -1.58 4.50
CA ASN A 184 6.95 -0.14 4.24
C ASN A 184 8.02 0.14 3.18
N GLU A 185 7.60 0.72 2.06
CA GLU A 185 8.48 1.26 1.01
C GLU A 185 8.50 2.80 1.01
N GLY A 186 7.58 3.44 1.75
CA GLY A 186 7.39 4.89 1.83
C GLY A 186 7.76 5.48 3.19
N LEU A 187 6.94 6.40 3.67
CA LEU A 187 7.12 7.08 4.95
C LEU A 187 6.09 6.58 5.99
N VAL A 188 6.58 6.20 7.17
CA VAL A 188 5.80 6.01 8.40
C VAL A 188 6.38 6.93 9.46
N SER A 189 5.59 7.87 9.96
CA SER A 189 6.07 8.90 10.89
C SER A 189 5.07 9.19 12.01
N GLU A 190 5.57 9.50 13.21
CA GLU A 190 4.78 9.92 14.35
C GLU A 190 3.67 8.93 14.76
N CYS A 191 3.84 7.65 14.44
CA CYS A 191 2.84 6.62 14.71
C CYS A 191 3.07 5.92 16.04
N THR A 192 1.97 5.52 16.68
CA THR A 192 2.00 4.75 17.94
C THR A 192 1.28 3.42 17.75
N SER A 193 1.93 2.32 18.13
CA SER A 193 1.36 0.99 18.13
C SER A 193 1.22 0.43 19.54
N GLU A 194 0.02 0.00 19.90
CA GLU A 194 -0.31 -0.75 21.13
C GLU A 194 -0.74 -2.18 20.79
N CYS A 195 -0.28 -2.70 19.64
CA CYS A 195 -0.74 -3.98 19.10
C CYS A 195 -0.13 -5.19 19.81
N SER A 196 -0.90 -6.28 19.84
CA SER A 196 -0.40 -7.62 20.11
C SER A 196 -0.07 -8.30 18.77
N ILE A 197 1.24 -8.48 18.50
CA ILE A 197 1.73 -8.97 17.21
C ILE A 197 2.22 -10.39 17.34
N ASN A 198 1.52 -11.37 16.73
CA ASN A 198 1.90 -12.78 16.76
C ASN A 198 2.19 -13.31 18.18
N THR A 199 1.40 -12.93 19.16
CA THR A 199 1.61 -13.27 20.57
C THR A 199 1.03 -14.61 20.98
N ASP A 200 0.34 -15.30 20.08
CA ASP A 200 -0.24 -16.61 20.29
C ASP A 200 0.80 -17.73 20.13
N GLU A 201 0.65 -18.78 20.94
CA GLU A 201 1.43 -19.99 20.81
C GLU A 201 1.04 -20.74 19.52
N LEU A 202 2.03 -21.04 18.67
CA LEU A 202 1.83 -21.92 17.53
C LEU A 202 1.81 -23.37 18.00
N LYS A 203 0.63 -23.91 18.26
CA LYS A 203 0.47 -25.33 18.58
C LYS A 203 0.47 -26.13 17.28
N THR A 204 1.54 -26.86 17.02
CA THR A 204 1.56 -27.93 16.03
C THR A 204 1.00 -29.19 16.69
N THR A 205 -0.30 -29.42 16.59
CA THR A 205 -0.89 -30.72 16.93
C THR A 205 -0.74 -31.66 15.74
N MET A 206 0.18 -32.61 15.82
CA MET A 206 0.08 -33.81 15.01
C MET A 206 -0.74 -34.81 15.83
N ASP A 207 -1.96 -35.10 15.43
CA ASP A 207 -2.74 -36.21 15.93
C ASP A 207 -2.30 -37.48 15.20
N ILE A 208 -1.49 -38.29 15.87
CA ILE A 208 -1.18 -39.66 15.41
C ILE A 208 -1.85 -40.61 16.39
N GLY A 209 -3.11 -40.94 16.12
CA GLY A 209 -3.81 -42.03 16.81
C GLY A 209 -3.96 -41.85 18.31
N GLY A 210 -4.22 -40.63 18.81
CA GLY A 210 -4.46 -40.36 20.22
C GLY A 210 -3.20 -40.23 21.09
N VAL A 211 -2.01 -40.20 20.50
CA VAL A 211 -0.75 -39.87 21.20
C VAL A 211 -0.43 -38.40 20.99
N ASP A 212 -0.45 -37.63 22.05
CA ASP A 212 0.01 -36.24 22.04
C ASP A 212 1.54 -36.21 21.92
N ILE A 213 2.04 -36.04 20.71
CA ILE A 213 3.48 -35.87 20.44
C ILE A 213 3.89 -34.39 20.41
N GLY A 214 3.10 -33.52 21.00
CA GLY A 214 3.42 -32.09 21.13
C GLY A 214 4.72 -31.78 21.87
N THR A 215 5.37 -32.78 22.46
CA THR A 215 6.68 -32.69 23.11
C THR A 215 7.82 -33.37 22.34
N LEU A 216 7.54 -34.13 21.30
CA LEU A 216 8.54 -34.80 20.47
C LEU A 216 8.71 -34.06 19.15
N ASN A 217 9.76 -33.26 19.04
CA ASN A 217 10.17 -32.47 17.88
C ASN A 217 10.68 -33.40 16.75
N LEU A 218 9.82 -34.31 16.28
CA LEU A 218 10.09 -35.20 15.17
C LEU A 218 9.61 -34.54 13.88
N THR A 219 10.46 -33.70 13.23
CA THR A 219 10.30 -33.18 11.89
C THR A 219 9.02 -32.36 11.60
N GLY A 220 8.37 -31.86 12.63
CA GLY A 220 7.34 -30.84 12.47
C GLY A 220 7.97 -29.60 11.86
N ARG A 221 7.53 -29.21 10.66
CA ARG A 221 7.83 -27.91 10.10
C ARG A 221 7.24 -26.88 11.06
N VAL A 222 8.06 -26.36 11.96
CA VAL A 222 7.68 -25.20 12.76
C VAL A 222 7.35 -24.12 11.72
N ILE A 223 6.11 -23.65 11.72
CA ILE A 223 5.75 -22.52 10.88
C ILE A 223 6.43 -21.33 11.55
N ASP A 224 7.64 -21.03 11.10
CA ASP A 224 8.38 -19.88 11.60
C ASP A 224 7.68 -18.62 11.15
N ARG A 225 7.46 -17.73 12.08
CA ARG A 225 7.03 -16.36 11.83
C ARG A 225 8.25 -15.51 11.63
N ASN A 226 8.27 -14.72 10.56
CA ASN A 226 9.43 -13.92 10.18
C ASN A 226 9.07 -12.45 10.02
N ASP A 227 10.06 -11.59 10.24
CA ASP A 227 9.96 -10.15 10.00
C ASP A 227 8.79 -9.52 10.78
N MET A 228 8.92 -9.50 12.10
CA MET A 228 7.92 -8.94 13.02
C MET A 228 8.45 -7.67 13.65
N GLY A 229 7.70 -6.57 13.55
CA GLY A 229 8.07 -5.31 14.17
C GLY A 229 6.89 -4.61 14.83
N GLY A 230 7.16 -3.86 15.88
CA GLY A 230 6.13 -3.11 16.60
C GLY A 230 5.47 -2.03 15.73
N ILE A 231 6.20 -1.50 14.78
CA ILE A 231 5.71 -0.51 13.81
C ILE A 231 5.63 -1.14 12.42
N VAL A 232 6.73 -1.70 11.90
CA VAL A 232 6.81 -2.27 10.54
C VAL A 232 7.40 -3.68 10.57
N GLY A 233 6.84 -4.60 9.77
CA GLY A 233 7.41 -5.93 9.59
C GLY A 233 8.72 -5.84 8.83
N VAL A 234 8.68 -5.32 7.61
CA VAL A 234 9.84 -5.02 6.76
C VAL A 234 9.77 -3.56 6.32
N SER A 235 10.92 -2.90 6.23
CA SER A 235 10.97 -1.54 5.67
C SER A 235 12.21 -1.32 4.82
N THR A 236 11.99 -0.82 3.61
CA THR A 236 13.00 -0.22 2.73
C THR A 236 12.88 1.30 2.71
N GLY A 237 11.80 1.85 3.26
CA GLY A 237 11.50 3.27 3.37
C GLY A 237 12.00 3.90 4.68
N ILE A 238 11.28 4.91 5.12
CA ILE A 238 11.61 5.69 6.32
C ILE A 238 10.59 5.40 7.42
N VAL A 239 11.08 5.13 8.62
CA VAL A 239 10.30 5.04 9.85
C VAL A 239 10.87 6.06 10.83
N SER A 240 10.11 7.08 11.21
CA SER A 240 10.59 8.15 12.07
C SER A 240 9.60 8.50 13.19
N GLU A 241 10.13 8.87 14.35
CA GLU A 241 9.35 9.39 15.49
C GLU A 241 8.21 8.47 15.92
N CYS A 242 8.37 7.15 15.72
CA CYS A 242 7.35 6.15 16.04
C CYS A 242 7.61 5.51 17.40
N ILE A 243 6.52 5.11 18.07
CA ILE A 243 6.56 4.50 19.39
C ILE A 243 5.81 3.16 19.35
N ASN A 244 6.49 2.09 19.76
CA ASN A 244 5.82 0.82 20.05
C ASN A 244 5.61 0.67 21.55
N GLN A 245 4.37 0.43 21.95
CA GLN A 245 3.96 0.13 23.32
C GLN A 245 3.35 -1.27 23.44
N GLY A 246 3.21 -1.96 22.29
CA GLY A 246 2.58 -3.26 22.20
C GLY A 246 3.55 -4.41 22.44
N LYS A 247 3.01 -5.62 22.42
CA LYS A 247 3.75 -6.86 22.62
C LYS A 247 3.99 -7.58 21.30
N ILE A 248 5.23 -8.04 21.07
CA ILE A 248 5.65 -8.66 19.82
C ILE A 248 6.17 -10.07 20.08
N GLY A 249 5.64 -11.01 19.33
CA GLY A 249 6.12 -12.39 19.27
C GLY A 249 5.74 -13.27 20.46
N PHE A 250 6.20 -14.49 20.41
CA PHE A 250 6.05 -15.51 21.44
C PHE A 250 7.42 -16.12 21.76
N ALA A 251 7.61 -16.53 23.02
CA ALA A 251 8.89 -17.08 23.46
C ALA A 251 9.37 -18.24 22.59
N HIS A 252 10.64 -18.21 22.21
CA HIS A 252 11.33 -19.23 21.42
C HIS A 252 10.77 -19.45 19.99
N THR A 253 9.97 -18.52 19.45
CA THR A 253 9.44 -18.58 18.08
C THR A 253 9.71 -17.30 17.34
N GLY A 254 9.95 -17.40 16.02
CA GLY A 254 10.09 -16.25 15.13
C GLY A 254 11.53 -15.76 14.94
N TYR A 255 11.74 -15.19 13.76
CA TYR A 255 13.01 -14.64 13.29
C TYR A 255 12.83 -13.18 12.87
N ASN A 256 13.89 -12.40 12.98
CA ASN A 256 13.88 -10.97 12.66
C ASN A 256 12.77 -10.24 13.41
N VAL A 257 12.91 -10.17 14.73
CA VAL A 257 11.91 -9.58 15.62
C VAL A 257 12.47 -8.28 16.20
N GLY A 258 11.83 -7.16 15.94
CA GLY A 258 12.28 -5.86 16.44
C GLY A 258 11.18 -5.04 17.07
N GLY A 259 11.54 -4.21 18.03
CA GLY A 259 10.59 -3.32 18.71
C GLY A 259 9.95 -2.30 17.76
N ILE A 260 10.66 -1.90 16.72
CA ILE A 260 10.19 -0.99 15.66
C ILE A 260 10.08 -1.74 14.34
N ALA A 261 11.14 -2.37 13.87
CA ALA A 261 11.16 -3.07 12.59
C ALA A 261 11.70 -4.48 12.73
N GLY A 262 11.02 -5.46 12.10
CA GLY A 262 11.53 -6.82 12.02
C GLY A 262 12.79 -6.87 11.19
N ARG A 263 12.74 -6.38 9.96
CA ARG A 263 13.87 -6.23 9.06
C ARG A 263 13.88 -4.84 8.41
N GLN A 264 15.04 -4.21 8.38
CA GLN A 264 15.21 -2.83 7.95
C GLN A 264 16.40 -2.68 7.01
N SER A 265 16.17 -2.16 5.82
CA SER A 265 17.23 -1.68 4.90
C SER A 265 17.12 -0.19 4.56
N GLY A 266 16.02 0.48 4.95
CA GLY A 266 15.83 1.93 4.87
C GLY A 266 16.35 2.68 6.10
N LYS A 267 15.64 3.71 6.55
CA LYS A 267 16.01 4.55 7.71
C LYS A 267 15.04 4.36 8.88
N VAL A 268 15.59 4.22 10.09
CA VAL A 268 14.84 4.32 11.37
C VAL A 268 15.44 5.49 12.15
N ILE A 269 14.59 6.48 12.46
CA ILE A 269 15.03 7.76 13.05
C ILE A 269 14.14 8.07 14.26
N ASP A 270 14.76 8.37 15.39
CA ASP A 270 14.07 8.85 16.61
C ASP A 270 12.85 8.00 17.04
N CYS A 271 12.97 6.68 16.87
CA CYS A 271 11.93 5.74 17.27
C CYS A 271 12.20 5.13 18.64
N HIS A 272 11.13 4.85 19.37
CA HIS A 272 11.20 4.29 20.73
C HIS A 272 10.40 2.98 20.83
N ASN A 273 10.97 2.01 21.55
CA ASN A 273 10.25 0.80 21.92
C ASN A 273 10.09 0.74 23.44
N GLU A 274 8.86 0.71 23.89
CA GLU A 274 8.44 0.53 25.27
C GLU A 274 7.79 -0.84 25.51
N GLY A 275 7.55 -1.59 24.42
CA GLY A 275 6.86 -2.87 24.45
C GLY A 275 7.78 -4.07 24.67
N GLU A 276 7.16 -5.21 24.96
CA GLU A 276 7.83 -6.48 25.17
C GLU A 276 8.08 -7.19 23.83
N ILE A 277 9.28 -7.76 23.66
CA ILE A 277 9.70 -8.46 22.45
C ILE A 277 10.10 -9.89 22.78
N TYR A 278 9.56 -10.85 22.07
CA TYR A 278 9.87 -12.26 22.16
C TYR A 278 10.18 -12.83 20.78
N GLY A 279 11.20 -13.66 20.70
CA GLY A 279 11.60 -14.29 19.44
C GLY A 279 12.57 -15.45 19.69
N ARG A 280 12.98 -16.11 18.59
CA ARG A 280 13.94 -17.20 18.62
C ARG A 280 15.34 -16.74 18.20
N LYS A 281 15.43 -15.94 17.14
CA LYS A 281 16.70 -15.51 16.56
C LYS A 281 16.54 -14.12 15.91
N ASP A 282 17.63 -13.37 15.87
CA ASP A 282 17.68 -12.01 15.33
C ASP A 282 16.63 -11.12 16.00
N VAL A 283 16.72 -11.04 17.33
CA VAL A 283 15.80 -10.28 18.19
C VAL A 283 16.49 -9.00 18.65
N GLY A 284 15.95 -7.86 18.32
CA GLY A 284 16.51 -6.55 18.66
C GLY A 284 15.51 -5.63 19.34
N GLY A 285 16.00 -4.78 20.25
CA GLY A 285 15.15 -3.80 20.93
C GLY A 285 14.48 -2.79 19.99
N ILE A 286 15.11 -2.49 18.87
CA ILE A 286 14.61 -1.58 17.82
C ILE A 286 14.45 -2.34 16.50
N VAL A 287 15.49 -2.98 15.99
CA VAL A 287 15.49 -3.69 14.72
C VAL A 287 15.97 -5.13 14.93
N GLY A 288 15.25 -6.11 14.40
CA GLY A 288 15.65 -7.52 14.45
C GLY A 288 16.83 -7.78 13.52
N GLN A 289 16.72 -7.43 12.24
CA GLN A 289 17.77 -7.54 11.25
C GLN A 289 17.95 -6.20 10.52
N ALA A 290 19.12 -5.62 10.61
CA ALA A 290 19.50 -4.42 9.84
C ALA A 290 20.31 -4.82 8.61
N GLU A 291 19.91 -4.33 7.46
CA GLU A 291 20.61 -4.47 6.20
C GLU A 291 21.24 -3.11 5.80
N PRO A 292 22.29 -3.10 4.97
CA PRO A 292 22.86 -1.84 4.51
C PRO A 292 21.80 -0.98 3.78
N TYR A 293 21.73 0.30 4.16
CA TYR A 293 20.93 1.28 3.43
C TYR A 293 21.69 1.68 2.15
N ILE A 294 21.09 1.43 1.01
CA ILE A 294 21.61 1.88 -0.27
C ILE A 294 20.82 3.14 -0.64
N GLU A 295 21.43 4.31 -0.48
CA GLU A 295 20.82 5.55 -0.93
C GLU A 295 20.88 5.60 -2.46
N SER A 296 19.73 5.43 -3.09
CA SER A 296 19.64 5.37 -4.55
C SER A 296 19.31 6.76 -5.15
N GLU A 297 20.07 7.82 -4.81
CA GLU A 297 19.99 9.09 -5.53
C GLU A 297 20.17 8.88 -7.04
N TYR A 298 20.96 7.86 -7.41
CA TYR A 298 21.21 7.49 -8.80
C TYR A 298 20.02 6.79 -9.48
N LEU A 299 19.18 6.10 -8.71
CA LEU A 299 17.97 5.45 -9.25
C LEU A 299 16.87 6.46 -9.58
N ASP A 300 16.68 7.48 -8.75
CA ASP A 300 15.68 8.52 -9.01
C ASP A 300 16.00 9.30 -10.28
N ASP A 301 17.26 9.58 -10.54
CA ASP A 301 17.70 10.26 -11.77
C ASP A 301 17.44 9.40 -13.02
N LYS A 302 17.64 8.09 -12.95
CA LYS A 302 17.38 7.16 -14.05
C LYS A 302 15.89 6.91 -14.27
N VAL A 303 15.11 6.79 -13.19
CA VAL A 303 13.65 6.69 -13.26
C VAL A 303 13.05 7.97 -13.87
N ASN A 304 13.53 9.15 -13.47
CA ASN A 304 13.11 10.41 -14.03
C ASN A 304 13.45 10.52 -15.52
N GLN A 305 14.64 10.09 -15.95
CA GLN A 305 15.02 10.03 -17.37
C GLN A 305 14.12 9.10 -18.19
N VAL A 306 13.71 7.96 -17.62
CA VAL A 306 12.75 7.05 -18.25
C VAL A 306 11.37 7.69 -18.35
N GLN A 307 10.90 8.35 -17.28
CA GLN A 307 9.61 9.04 -17.28
C GLN A 307 9.58 10.20 -18.29
N ASP A 308 10.66 10.98 -18.40
CA ASP A 308 10.81 12.05 -19.38
C ASP A 308 10.80 11.50 -20.81
N SER A 309 11.45 10.37 -21.05
CA SER A 309 11.45 9.68 -22.34
C SER A 309 10.06 9.17 -22.73
N VAL A 310 9.34 8.57 -21.79
CA VAL A 310 7.94 8.11 -21.99
C VAL A 310 7.00 9.29 -22.23
N SER A 311 7.17 10.39 -21.50
CA SER A 311 6.39 11.62 -21.69
C SER A 311 6.64 12.27 -23.05
N SER A 312 7.88 12.24 -23.52
CA SER A 312 8.27 12.71 -24.85
C SER A 312 7.63 11.86 -25.96
N ILE A 313 7.62 10.53 -25.81
CA ILE A 313 6.95 9.60 -26.74
C ILE A 313 5.43 9.87 -26.79
N ASN A 314 4.77 10.05 -25.65
CA ASN A 314 3.34 10.34 -25.60
C ASN A 314 2.99 11.67 -26.23
N THR A 315 3.81 12.71 -26.02
CA THR A 315 3.64 14.02 -26.69
C THR A 315 3.77 13.90 -28.19
N THR A 316 4.75 13.13 -28.65
CA THR A 316 4.99 12.89 -30.08
C THR A 316 3.83 12.13 -30.72
N LEU A 317 3.32 11.08 -30.07
CA LEU A 317 2.14 10.32 -30.52
C LEU A 317 0.87 11.21 -30.60
N SER A 318 0.67 12.09 -29.62
CA SER A 318 -0.46 13.05 -29.63
C SER A 318 -0.36 14.04 -30.79
N ASN A 319 0.83 14.52 -31.08
CA ASN A 319 1.09 15.40 -32.20
C ASN A 319 0.85 14.73 -33.55
N ILE A 320 1.16 13.43 -33.67
CA ILE A 320 0.84 12.63 -34.87
C ILE A 320 -0.66 12.51 -35.07
N ALA A 321 -1.39 12.12 -34.02
CA ALA A 321 -2.83 11.95 -34.10
C ALA A 321 -3.55 13.24 -34.52
N SER A 322 -3.06 14.42 -34.08
CA SER A 322 -3.61 15.70 -34.46
C SER A 322 -3.27 16.13 -35.90
N THR A 323 -2.16 15.63 -36.45
CA THR A 323 -1.67 16.03 -37.80
C THR A 323 -2.09 15.07 -38.90
N MET A 324 -2.51 13.84 -38.57
CA MET A 324 -2.97 12.83 -39.54
C MET A 324 -4.29 13.20 -40.25
N SER A 325 -4.96 14.28 -39.81
CA SER A 325 -6.19 14.74 -40.48
C SER A 325 -5.93 15.55 -41.77
N ASP A 326 -4.73 16.06 -41.97
CA ASP A 326 -4.43 16.96 -43.12
C ASP A 326 -3.15 16.56 -43.89
N THR A 327 -3.30 15.78 -44.97
CA THR A 327 -2.38 15.58 -46.11
C THR A 327 -1.35 14.45 -46.10
N SER A 328 -1.35 13.64 -47.18
CA SER A 328 -0.57 12.41 -47.37
C SER A 328 0.95 12.58 -47.54
N THR A 329 1.46 13.75 -47.85
CA THR A 329 2.91 13.99 -48.03
C THR A 329 3.57 14.45 -46.71
N ALA A 330 2.87 15.19 -45.89
CA ALA A 330 3.31 15.55 -44.54
C ALA A 330 3.37 14.31 -43.61
N ALA A 331 2.45 13.37 -43.78
CA ALA A 331 2.42 12.12 -43.00
C ALA A 331 3.68 11.27 -43.18
N LYS A 332 4.24 11.21 -44.39
CA LYS A 332 5.46 10.43 -44.65
C LYS A 332 6.69 11.02 -43.97
N THR A 333 6.87 12.33 -44.07
CA THR A 333 7.98 13.04 -43.38
C THR A 333 7.84 12.95 -41.85
N TYR A 334 6.60 12.92 -41.35
CA TYR A 334 6.33 12.77 -39.93
C TYR A 334 6.62 11.37 -39.40
N VAL A 335 6.27 10.34 -40.18
CA VAL A 335 6.57 8.94 -39.84
C VAL A 335 8.08 8.68 -39.84
N ASP A 336 8.82 9.28 -40.79
CA ASP A 336 10.28 9.17 -40.86
C ASP A 336 10.94 9.84 -39.63
N ASN A 337 10.51 11.06 -39.28
CA ASN A 337 10.98 11.77 -38.08
C ASN A 337 10.61 11.03 -36.77
N LEU A 338 9.44 10.42 -36.72
CA LEU A 338 9.01 9.64 -35.57
C LEU A 338 9.85 8.38 -35.39
N SER A 339 10.12 7.68 -36.50
CA SER A 339 10.97 6.48 -36.48
C SER A 339 12.36 6.80 -35.93
N GLU A 340 12.91 7.95 -36.29
CA GLU A 340 14.20 8.43 -35.80
C GLU A 340 14.14 8.79 -34.30
N GLN A 341 13.09 9.50 -33.85
CA GLN A 341 12.89 9.85 -32.44
C GLN A 341 12.65 8.59 -31.59
N TYR A 342 11.87 7.65 -32.08
CA TYR A 342 11.64 6.37 -31.41
C TYR A 342 12.93 5.57 -31.29
N HIS A 343 13.73 5.53 -32.35
CA HIS A 343 15.02 4.87 -32.34
C HIS A 343 15.97 5.51 -31.31
N ASN A 344 16.04 6.83 -31.26
CA ASN A 344 16.87 7.58 -30.31
C ASN A 344 16.39 7.40 -28.86
N SER A 345 15.09 7.44 -28.62
CA SER A 345 14.49 7.24 -27.31
C SER A 345 14.70 5.81 -26.81
N SER A 346 14.53 4.82 -27.71
CA SER A 346 14.80 3.42 -27.40
C SER A 346 16.27 3.15 -27.08
N LYS A 347 17.18 3.82 -27.81
CA LYS A 347 18.61 3.77 -27.54
C LYS A 347 18.95 4.36 -26.19
N THR A 348 18.45 5.55 -25.86
CA THR A 348 18.66 6.20 -24.56
C THR A 348 18.09 5.37 -23.41
N LEU A 349 16.93 4.75 -23.60
CA LEU A 349 16.33 3.84 -22.63
C LEU A 349 17.22 2.60 -22.42
N SER A 350 17.71 2.01 -23.49
CA SER A 350 18.59 0.84 -23.43
C SER A 350 19.92 1.16 -22.76
N GLU A 351 20.52 2.32 -23.05
CA GLU A 351 21.74 2.80 -22.41
C GLU A 351 21.52 3.10 -20.91
N SER A 352 20.36 3.67 -20.56
CA SER A 352 19.99 3.96 -19.17
C SER A 352 19.75 2.67 -18.37
N LEU A 353 19.11 1.68 -18.97
CA LEU A 353 18.91 0.37 -18.35
C LEU A 353 20.25 -0.39 -18.22
N GLY A 354 21.14 -0.28 -19.19
CA GLY A 354 22.49 -0.83 -19.12
C GLY A 354 23.29 -0.22 -17.97
N SER A 355 23.30 1.11 -17.85
CA SER A 355 23.98 1.83 -16.76
C SER A 355 23.38 1.50 -15.38
N LEU A 356 22.07 1.27 -15.30
CA LEU A 356 21.41 0.84 -14.08
C LEU A 356 21.82 -0.57 -13.68
N SER A 357 21.89 -1.48 -14.65
CA SER A 357 22.36 -2.86 -14.44
C SER A 357 23.80 -2.89 -13.94
N ASP A 358 24.69 -2.08 -14.56
CA ASP A 358 26.10 -1.97 -14.16
C ASP A 358 26.24 -1.40 -12.74
N SER A 359 25.45 -0.37 -12.40
CA SER A 359 25.47 0.26 -11.06
C SER A 359 24.96 -0.70 -9.97
N ILE A 360 23.94 -1.51 -10.27
CA ILE A 360 23.44 -2.56 -9.34
C ILE A 360 24.52 -3.63 -9.17
N GLY A 361 25.21 -4.01 -10.26
CA GLY A 361 26.29 -4.99 -10.23
C GLY A 361 27.51 -4.53 -9.41
N GLU A 362 27.87 -3.26 -9.52
CA GLU A 362 28.99 -2.69 -8.74
C GLU A 362 28.63 -2.50 -7.26
N SER A 363 27.38 -2.17 -6.96
CA SER A 363 26.91 -1.91 -5.59
C SER A 363 26.61 -3.19 -4.81
N ASN A 364 26.31 -4.30 -5.47
CA ASN A 364 25.99 -5.57 -4.82
C ASN A 364 26.37 -6.76 -5.71
N PRO A 365 27.59 -7.29 -5.59
CA PRO A 365 28.05 -8.46 -6.36
C PRO A 365 27.20 -9.72 -6.18
N GLU A 366 26.50 -9.86 -5.04
CA GLU A 366 25.61 -10.99 -4.79
C GLU A 366 24.28 -10.87 -5.59
N ALA A 367 23.85 -9.68 -5.92
CA ALA A 367 22.63 -9.48 -6.73
C ALA A 367 22.80 -9.96 -8.18
N GLN A 368 24.01 -9.95 -8.73
CA GLN A 368 24.29 -10.49 -10.06
C GLN A 368 24.06 -12.00 -10.15
N GLN A 369 24.19 -12.73 -9.06
CA GLN A 369 24.01 -14.18 -9.03
C GLN A 369 22.52 -14.60 -9.21
N TYR A 370 21.60 -13.68 -8.99
CA TYR A 370 20.14 -13.94 -9.12
C TYR A 370 19.53 -13.44 -10.45
N MET A 371 20.31 -12.71 -11.26
CA MET A 371 19.85 -12.17 -12.55
C MET A 371 20.33 -12.99 -13.77
N ASN A 372 21.18 -13.99 -13.56
CA ASN A 372 21.59 -15.00 -14.55
C ASN A 372 20.87 -16.31 -14.25
#